data_8362465074bda54f3fa155e90e51a9b4
#
_entry.id   8362465074bda54f3fa155e90e51a9b4
#
_cell.length_a   1.000
_cell.length_b   1.000
_cell.length_c   1.000
_cell.angle_alpha   90.00
_cell.angle_beta   90.00
_cell.angle_gamma   90.00
#
_symmetry.space_group_name_H-M   'P 1'
#
loop_
_entity.id
_entity.type
_entity.pdbx_description
1 polymer ?
#
loop_
_entity_poly.entity_id
_entity_poly.type
_entity_poly.pdbx_seq_one_letter_code
_entity_poly.pdbx_strand_id
1 'polypeptide(L)'
;MRGDIAVANILKAEGLDWISCFPNQTLIDAASSVGIRPIICRQERAGVNMADGYSRITNGKKIGVFTMQRGPGAENAFGGVAQAYADSVPILLIPGGSPNNQIGIHPNFDSFEHYGGITKWLGHINQGNRIPEMRRNAYPNLKHGRLGPVMLELPLDVANGDVSEESMQYQPVKVHKSAASEDDVRELVTAILASNSPVIHAGQGVLYAEATDALTEFAEFTNIPVMTTLNGKSAFPEDHPLALGTGGNSETKM
;
A
#
# COMPACT_ATOMS: atom_id res chain seq x y z
N MET A 1 -16.60 -2.42 23.16
CA MET A 1 -17.01 -1.72 21.91
C MET A 1 -17.21 -2.71 20.79
N ARG A 2 -17.90 -2.34 19.70
CA ARG A 2 -18.04 -3.22 18.53
C ARG A 2 -16.70 -3.34 17.76
N GLY A 3 -16.50 -4.49 17.09
CA GLY A 3 -15.26 -4.76 16.35
C GLY A 3 -15.01 -3.81 15.18
N ASP A 4 -16.05 -3.39 14.44
CA ASP A 4 -15.94 -2.39 13.39
C ASP A 4 -15.47 -1.02 13.91
N ILE A 5 -15.95 -0.59 15.07
CA ILE A 5 -15.50 0.63 15.75
C ILE A 5 -14.04 0.49 16.20
N ALA A 6 -13.65 -0.68 16.70
CA ALA A 6 -12.26 -0.96 17.06
C ALA A 6 -11.32 -0.83 15.84
N VAL A 7 -11.73 -1.39 14.70
CA VAL A 7 -10.99 -1.23 13.42
C VAL A 7 -10.92 0.24 13.02
N ALA A 8 -12.03 0.98 13.07
CA ALA A 8 -12.07 2.39 12.70
C ALA A 8 -11.18 3.26 13.60
N ASN A 9 -11.17 3.01 14.93
CA ASN A 9 -10.28 3.72 15.86
C ASN A 9 -8.80 3.50 15.53
N ILE A 10 -8.41 2.28 15.18
CA ILE A 10 -7.04 1.98 14.78
C ILE A 10 -6.69 2.67 13.45
N LEU A 11 -7.60 2.69 12.48
CA LEU A 11 -7.41 3.46 11.23
C LEU A 11 -7.18 4.94 11.52
N LYS A 12 -7.96 5.51 12.44
CA LYS A 12 -7.81 6.91 12.86
C LYS A 12 -6.47 7.15 13.55
N ALA A 13 -6.03 6.24 14.42
CA ALA A 13 -4.73 6.32 15.09
C ALA A 13 -3.55 6.26 14.10
N GLU A 14 -3.69 5.51 12.97
CA GLU A 14 -2.72 5.49 11.88
C GLU A 14 -2.78 6.73 10.98
N GLY A 15 -3.61 7.71 11.31
CA GLY A 15 -3.70 8.99 10.63
C GLY A 15 -4.61 9.00 9.41
N LEU A 16 -5.59 8.08 9.35
CA LEU A 16 -6.55 8.06 8.25
C LEU A 16 -7.60 9.15 8.43
N ASP A 17 -7.72 10.06 7.46
CA ASP A 17 -8.71 11.13 7.45
C ASP A 17 -9.95 10.80 6.62
N TRP A 18 -9.81 9.96 5.62
CA TRP A 18 -10.88 9.53 4.73
C TRP A 18 -10.67 8.09 4.23
N ILE A 19 -11.75 7.44 3.85
CA ILE A 19 -11.77 6.09 3.30
C ILE A 19 -12.64 6.05 2.04
N SER A 20 -12.12 5.50 0.94
CA SER A 20 -12.97 5.17 -0.20
C SER A 20 -13.77 3.90 0.10
N CYS A 21 -15.02 3.82 -0.32
CA CYS A 21 -15.90 2.72 0.07
C CYS A 21 -17.02 2.44 -0.92
N PHE A 22 -17.44 1.16 -1.00
CA PHE A 22 -18.64 0.74 -1.74
C PHE A 22 -18.96 -0.75 -1.56
N PRO A 23 -20.20 -1.10 -1.22
CA PRO A 23 -20.77 -0.83 0.08
C PRO A 23 -20.18 -1.79 1.13
N ASN A 24 -19.88 -1.30 2.30
CA ASN A 24 -19.60 -2.10 3.50
C ASN A 24 -20.14 -1.32 4.70
N GLN A 25 -21.45 -1.43 4.92
CA GLN A 25 -22.21 -0.55 5.81
C GLN A 25 -21.60 -0.47 7.22
N THR A 26 -21.25 -1.60 7.81
CA THR A 26 -20.71 -1.63 9.18
C THR A 26 -19.45 -0.78 9.33
N LEU A 27 -18.46 -0.97 8.46
CA LEU A 27 -17.20 -0.22 8.55
C LEU A 27 -17.36 1.23 8.09
N ILE A 28 -18.27 1.53 7.16
CA ILE A 28 -18.56 2.90 6.71
C ILE A 28 -19.14 3.72 7.88
N ASP A 29 -20.12 3.19 8.57
CA ASP A 29 -20.75 3.85 9.71
C ASP A 29 -19.74 4.01 10.88
N ALA A 30 -18.97 2.97 11.17
CA ALA A 30 -17.92 3.02 12.18
C ALA A 30 -16.86 4.08 11.85
N ALA A 31 -16.37 4.14 10.60
CA ALA A 31 -15.42 5.15 10.15
C ALA A 31 -15.96 6.58 10.34
N SER A 32 -17.21 6.80 9.93
CA SER A 32 -17.89 8.09 10.14
C SER A 32 -17.99 8.47 11.60
N SER A 33 -18.33 7.52 12.47
CA SER A 33 -18.50 7.77 13.92
C SER A 33 -17.23 8.21 14.64
N VAL A 34 -16.05 7.84 14.13
CA VAL A 34 -14.73 8.24 14.67
C VAL A 34 -14.09 9.41 13.91
N GLY A 35 -14.84 10.05 13.02
CA GLY A 35 -14.38 11.23 12.27
C GLY A 35 -13.44 10.89 11.10
N ILE A 36 -13.53 9.70 10.53
CA ILE A 36 -12.96 9.35 9.22
C ILE A 36 -14.05 9.59 8.17
N ARG A 37 -13.76 10.40 7.15
CA ARG A 37 -14.74 10.75 6.11
C ARG A 37 -14.91 9.61 5.11
N PRO A 38 -16.09 8.95 5.01
CA PRO A 38 -16.36 8.02 3.92
C PRO A 38 -16.56 8.75 2.59
N ILE A 39 -15.92 8.25 1.53
CA ILE A 39 -16.13 8.71 0.16
C ILE A 39 -16.73 7.54 -0.62
N ILE A 40 -18.05 7.63 -0.83
CA ILE A 40 -18.81 6.56 -1.48
C ILE A 40 -18.57 6.62 -2.98
N CYS A 41 -18.10 5.51 -3.54
CA CYS A 41 -17.89 5.33 -4.97
C CYS A 41 -19.14 4.73 -5.62
N ARG A 42 -19.18 4.72 -6.95
CA ARG A 42 -20.23 4.04 -7.71
C ARG A 42 -19.85 2.64 -8.16
N GLN A 43 -18.59 2.28 -7.98
CA GLN A 43 -18.00 1.01 -8.37
C GLN A 43 -16.74 0.76 -7.54
N GLU A 44 -16.49 -0.50 -7.17
CA GLU A 44 -15.38 -0.90 -6.31
C GLU A 44 -14.03 -0.59 -6.97
N ARG A 45 -13.88 -0.84 -8.26
CA ARG A 45 -12.64 -0.54 -8.97
C ARG A 45 -12.30 0.95 -8.91
N ALA A 46 -13.29 1.84 -9.01
CA ALA A 46 -13.06 3.28 -8.84
C ALA A 46 -12.58 3.61 -7.42
N GLY A 47 -13.16 2.97 -6.40
CA GLY A 47 -12.73 3.13 -5.01
C GLY A 47 -11.31 2.66 -4.74
N VAL A 48 -10.92 1.51 -5.31
CA VAL A 48 -9.52 1.04 -5.26
C VAL A 48 -8.59 2.03 -5.94
N ASN A 49 -8.96 2.52 -7.13
CA ASN A 49 -8.12 3.49 -7.88
C ASN A 49 -7.98 4.84 -7.16
N MET A 50 -8.98 5.24 -6.36
CA MET A 50 -8.86 6.43 -5.49
C MET A 50 -7.83 6.19 -4.38
N ALA A 51 -7.85 5.03 -3.73
CA ALA A 51 -6.87 4.65 -2.71
C ALA A 51 -5.46 4.54 -3.32
N ASP A 52 -5.34 3.90 -4.48
CA ASP A 52 -4.09 3.79 -5.26
C ASP A 52 -3.52 5.18 -5.60
N GLY A 53 -4.31 6.04 -6.24
CA GLY A 53 -3.88 7.39 -6.60
C GLY A 53 -3.41 8.21 -5.40
N TYR A 54 -4.10 8.08 -4.25
CA TYR A 54 -3.71 8.77 -3.03
C TYR A 54 -2.36 8.29 -2.48
N SER A 55 -2.13 6.98 -2.48
CA SER A 55 -0.83 6.42 -2.09
C SER A 55 0.29 6.84 -3.04
N ARG A 56 0.03 6.89 -4.35
CA ARG A 56 1.00 7.32 -5.36
C ARG A 56 1.41 8.77 -5.18
N ILE A 57 0.45 9.71 -5.14
CA ILE A 57 0.75 11.14 -5.05
C ILE A 57 1.40 11.55 -3.73
N THR A 58 1.29 10.71 -2.71
CA THR A 58 1.94 10.92 -1.41
C THR A 58 3.24 10.12 -1.26
N ASN A 59 3.72 9.48 -2.31
CA ASN A 59 4.89 8.60 -2.30
C ASN A 59 4.84 7.56 -1.17
N GLY A 60 3.66 6.98 -0.93
CA GLY A 60 3.47 5.97 0.12
C GLY A 60 3.52 6.50 1.56
N LYS A 61 3.69 7.81 1.78
CA LYS A 61 3.64 8.41 3.13
C LYS A 61 2.27 8.28 3.77
N LYS A 62 1.23 8.42 2.97
CA LYS A 62 -0.15 8.19 3.36
C LYS A 62 -0.69 6.99 2.59
N ILE A 63 -1.27 6.06 3.31
CA ILE A 63 -1.81 4.84 2.74
C ILE A 63 -3.27 5.05 2.38
N GLY A 64 -3.61 4.84 1.11
CA GLY A 64 -5.00 4.82 0.68
C GLY A 64 -5.70 3.56 1.20
N VAL A 65 -6.92 3.72 1.68
CA VAL A 65 -7.72 2.63 2.24
C VAL A 65 -9.03 2.52 1.48
N PHE A 66 -9.37 1.30 1.09
CA PHE A 66 -10.65 0.99 0.45
C PHE A 66 -11.37 -0.12 1.20
N THR A 67 -12.66 0.07 1.42
CA THR A 67 -13.54 -0.96 1.98
C THR A 67 -14.68 -1.30 1.02
N MET A 68 -14.99 -2.58 0.90
CA MET A 68 -16.04 -3.13 0.03
C MET A 68 -16.76 -4.29 0.68
N GLN A 69 -17.91 -4.63 0.15
CA GLN A 69 -18.65 -5.82 0.60
C GLN A 69 -17.90 -7.11 0.23
N ARG A 70 -18.23 -8.17 0.94
CA ARG A 70 -17.81 -9.54 0.61
C ARG A 70 -18.37 -9.99 -0.74
N GLY A 71 -17.75 -11.01 -1.35
CA GLY A 71 -18.21 -11.57 -2.62
C GLY A 71 -18.12 -10.55 -3.76
N PRO A 72 -19.26 -10.11 -4.34
CA PRO A 72 -19.27 -9.25 -5.52
C PRO A 72 -18.42 -7.98 -5.42
N GLY A 73 -18.30 -7.39 -4.22
CA GLY A 73 -17.45 -6.22 -4.02
C GLY A 73 -15.97 -6.57 -4.16
N ALA A 74 -15.54 -7.67 -3.58
CA ALA A 74 -14.18 -8.16 -3.75
C ALA A 74 -13.90 -8.57 -5.21
N GLU A 75 -14.84 -9.25 -5.87
CA GLU A 75 -14.72 -9.61 -7.29
C GLU A 75 -14.49 -8.38 -8.18
N ASN A 76 -15.29 -7.33 -8.01
CA ASN A 76 -15.19 -6.10 -8.81
C ASN A 76 -13.92 -5.28 -8.50
N ALA A 77 -13.38 -5.36 -7.30
CA ALA A 77 -12.16 -4.67 -6.88
C ALA A 77 -10.88 -5.31 -7.44
N PHE A 78 -10.90 -6.61 -7.77
CA PHE A 78 -9.75 -7.44 -8.09
C PHE A 78 -8.79 -6.79 -9.11
N GLY A 79 -9.31 -6.31 -10.24
CA GLY A 79 -8.48 -5.71 -11.29
C GLY A 79 -7.75 -4.43 -10.87
N GLY A 80 -8.34 -3.62 -9.97
CA GLY A 80 -7.67 -2.44 -9.41
C GLY A 80 -6.55 -2.82 -8.45
N VAL A 81 -6.75 -3.87 -7.65
CA VAL A 81 -5.73 -4.39 -6.73
C VAL A 81 -4.57 -5.03 -7.47
N ALA A 82 -4.85 -5.79 -8.53
CA ALA A 82 -3.82 -6.37 -9.39
C ALA A 82 -2.94 -5.28 -10.02
N GLN A 83 -3.52 -4.15 -10.42
CA GLN A 83 -2.76 -2.98 -10.93
C GLN A 83 -1.85 -2.39 -9.83
N ALA A 84 -2.38 -2.15 -8.63
CA ALA A 84 -1.60 -1.64 -7.51
C ALA A 84 -0.45 -2.60 -7.13
N TYR A 85 -0.68 -3.92 -7.21
CA TYR A 85 0.34 -4.94 -6.96
C TYR A 85 1.46 -4.91 -8.01
N ALA A 86 1.10 -4.86 -9.30
CA ALA A 86 2.07 -4.77 -10.39
C ALA A 86 2.98 -3.55 -10.25
N ASP A 87 2.42 -2.42 -9.84
CA ASP A 87 3.14 -1.15 -9.67
C ASP A 87 3.71 -0.95 -8.24
N SER A 88 3.59 -1.93 -7.36
CA SER A 88 4.11 -1.86 -5.99
C SER A 88 3.53 -0.70 -5.16
N VAL A 89 2.25 -0.40 -5.33
CA VAL A 89 1.56 0.69 -4.62
C VAL A 89 0.96 0.18 -3.31
N PRO A 90 1.29 0.81 -2.17
CA PRO A 90 0.76 0.39 -0.88
C PRO A 90 -0.67 0.89 -0.70
N ILE A 91 -1.63 0.01 -0.74
CA ILE A 91 -3.04 0.26 -0.41
C ILE A 91 -3.52 -0.75 0.62
N LEU A 92 -4.37 -0.33 1.53
CA LEU A 92 -5.03 -1.22 2.48
C LEU A 92 -6.45 -1.50 2.03
N LEU A 93 -6.74 -2.77 1.84
CA LEU A 93 -8.07 -3.27 1.51
C LEU A 93 -8.71 -3.86 2.76
N ILE A 94 -9.95 -3.49 3.03
CA ILE A 94 -10.73 -4.06 4.14
C ILE A 94 -12.08 -4.54 3.60
N PRO A 95 -12.11 -5.70 2.91
CA PRO A 95 -13.38 -6.29 2.52
C PRO A 95 -14.17 -6.75 3.75
N GLY A 96 -15.49 -6.68 3.68
CA GLY A 96 -16.32 -7.47 4.57
C GLY A 96 -16.07 -8.96 4.30
N GLY A 97 -16.03 -9.76 5.36
CA GLY A 97 -15.88 -11.21 5.27
C GLY A 97 -17.17 -11.96 5.59
N SER A 98 -17.25 -13.21 5.16
CA SER A 98 -18.27 -14.14 5.63
C SER A 98 -18.12 -14.37 7.14
N PRO A 99 -19.21 -14.54 7.89
CA PRO A 99 -19.11 -14.96 9.29
C PRO A 99 -18.25 -16.23 9.40
N ASN A 100 -17.50 -16.35 10.49
CA ASN A 100 -16.56 -17.47 10.67
C ASN A 100 -17.20 -18.86 10.53
N ASN A 101 -18.48 -19.00 10.91
CA ASN A 101 -19.26 -20.24 10.76
C ASN A 101 -19.76 -20.50 9.33
N GLN A 102 -19.48 -19.60 8.37
CA GLN A 102 -19.87 -19.71 6.97
C GLN A 102 -18.68 -19.77 6.01
N ILE A 103 -17.47 -19.89 6.53
CA ILE A 103 -16.26 -20.03 5.70
C ILE A 103 -16.33 -21.39 4.97
N GLY A 104 -15.98 -21.37 3.68
CA GLY A 104 -15.98 -22.58 2.83
C GLY A 104 -17.35 -23.03 2.32
N ILE A 105 -18.42 -22.25 2.54
CA ILE A 105 -19.73 -22.55 1.98
C ILE A 105 -19.83 -22.01 0.54
N HIS A 106 -19.94 -22.91 -0.43
CA HIS A 106 -20.18 -22.55 -1.82
C HIS A 106 -21.63 -22.08 -2.07
N PRO A 107 -21.85 -21.15 -3.05
CA PRO A 107 -20.92 -20.65 -4.08
C PRO A 107 -20.29 -19.28 -3.73
N ASN A 108 -19.96 -19.00 -2.49
CA ASN A 108 -19.39 -17.71 -2.11
C ASN A 108 -17.97 -17.52 -2.66
N PHE A 109 -17.68 -16.33 -3.18
CA PHE A 109 -16.33 -15.93 -3.54
C PHE A 109 -15.50 -15.74 -2.26
N ASP A 110 -14.40 -16.47 -2.16
CA ASP A 110 -13.45 -16.35 -1.08
C ASP A 110 -12.32 -15.38 -1.46
N SER A 111 -12.40 -14.16 -0.92
CA SER A 111 -11.40 -13.14 -1.18
C SER A 111 -10.03 -13.51 -0.61
N PHE A 112 -9.98 -14.23 0.51
CA PHE A 112 -8.73 -14.65 1.12
C PHE A 112 -7.97 -15.66 0.22
N GLU A 113 -8.68 -16.60 -0.38
CA GLU A 113 -8.09 -17.57 -1.31
C GLU A 113 -7.59 -16.90 -2.60
N HIS A 114 -8.39 -16.01 -3.18
CA HIS A 114 -8.15 -15.49 -4.54
C HIS A 114 -7.18 -14.29 -4.58
N TYR A 115 -7.04 -13.54 -3.50
CA TYR A 115 -6.19 -12.34 -3.48
C TYR A 115 -4.71 -12.62 -3.20
N GLY A 116 -4.33 -13.87 -2.90
CA GLY A 116 -2.94 -14.25 -2.59
C GLY A 116 -1.92 -13.87 -3.66
N GLY A 117 -2.31 -13.94 -4.94
CA GLY A 117 -1.44 -13.61 -6.07
C GLY A 117 -1.30 -12.11 -6.39
N ILE A 118 -2.13 -11.25 -5.80
CA ILE A 118 -2.18 -9.81 -6.09
C ILE A 118 -2.06 -8.92 -4.84
N THR A 119 -1.65 -9.49 -3.73
CA THR A 119 -1.38 -8.76 -2.50
C THR A 119 -0.02 -9.18 -1.92
N LYS A 120 0.63 -8.25 -1.25
CA LYS A 120 1.87 -8.52 -0.53
C LYS A 120 1.64 -9.31 0.75
N TRP A 121 0.50 -9.10 1.39
CA TRP A 121 0.09 -9.79 2.60
C TRP A 121 -1.42 -9.84 2.72
N LEU A 122 -1.91 -10.95 3.25
CA LEU A 122 -3.31 -11.19 3.56
C LEU A 122 -3.50 -11.48 5.05
N GLY A 123 -4.56 -10.94 5.62
CA GLY A 123 -5.01 -11.27 6.97
C GLY A 123 -6.52 -11.49 7.02
N HIS A 124 -6.93 -12.39 7.90
CA HIS A 124 -8.33 -12.63 8.21
C HIS A 124 -8.52 -12.43 9.73
N ILE A 125 -9.38 -11.50 10.11
CA ILE A 125 -9.64 -11.19 11.52
C ILE A 125 -10.64 -12.23 12.05
N ASN A 126 -10.17 -13.36 12.50
CA ASN A 126 -11.02 -14.45 12.98
C ASN A 126 -11.58 -14.24 14.40
N GLN A 127 -11.03 -13.29 15.16
CA GLN A 127 -11.47 -12.97 16.53
C GLN A 127 -11.30 -11.47 16.81
N GLY A 128 -12.26 -10.87 17.51
CA GLY A 128 -12.24 -9.44 17.83
C GLY A 128 -11.02 -8.99 18.64
N ASN A 129 -10.57 -9.79 19.60
CA ASN A 129 -9.39 -9.48 20.42
C ASN A 129 -8.06 -9.49 19.62
N ARG A 130 -8.04 -10.04 18.41
CA ARG A 130 -6.88 -10.05 17.51
C ARG A 130 -6.82 -8.85 16.55
N ILE A 131 -7.80 -7.95 16.57
CA ILE A 131 -7.81 -6.76 15.71
C ILE A 131 -6.49 -5.97 15.80
N PRO A 132 -5.94 -5.62 16.98
CA PRO A 132 -4.68 -4.89 17.07
C PRO A 132 -3.47 -5.68 16.54
N GLU A 133 -3.43 -7.00 16.78
CA GLU A 133 -2.37 -7.88 16.26
C GLU A 133 -2.38 -7.89 14.74
N MET A 134 -3.53 -8.14 14.13
CA MET A 134 -3.66 -8.22 12.67
C MET A 134 -3.28 -6.89 12.00
N ARG A 135 -3.62 -5.77 12.64
CA ARG A 135 -3.22 -4.45 12.16
C ARG A 135 -1.72 -4.22 12.28
N ARG A 136 -1.10 -4.64 13.39
CA ARG A 136 0.36 -4.59 13.54
C ARG A 136 1.09 -5.43 12.51
N ASN A 137 0.46 -6.48 11.99
CA ASN A 137 1.02 -7.27 10.90
C ASN A 137 0.79 -6.59 9.53
N ALA A 138 -0.36 -5.97 9.30
CA ALA A 138 -0.71 -5.32 8.03
C ALA A 138 0.18 -4.09 7.73
N TYR A 139 0.35 -3.17 8.68
CA TYR A 139 1.03 -1.91 8.46
C TYR A 139 2.53 -2.01 8.13
N PRO A 140 3.33 -2.90 8.75
CA PRO A 140 4.70 -3.13 8.30
C PRO A 140 4.78 -3.59 6.84
N ASN A 141 3.84 -4.43 6.40
CA ASN A 141 3.79 -4.88 5.02
C ASN A 141 3.45 -3.75 4.02
N LEU A 142 2.70 -2.73 4.46
CA LEU A 142 2.43 -1.53 3.67
C LEU A 142 3.62 -0.57 3.60
N LYS A 143 4.48 -0.53 4.64
CA LYS A 143 5.44 0.55 4.86
C LYS A 143 6.91 0.14 4.72
N HIS A 144 7.24 -1.17 4.67
CA HIS A 144 8.63 -1.66 4.65
C HIS A 144 8.94 -2.51 3.42
N GLY A 145 10.18 -2.48 2.97
CA GLY A 145 10.68 -3.21 1.80
C GLY A 145 9.99 -2.77 0.51
N ARG A 146 9.84 -3.68 -0.47
CA ARG A 146 9.02 -3.41 -1.65
C ARG A 146 7.57 -3.24 -1.22
N LEU A 147 7.00 -2.06 -1.45
CA LEU A 147 5.63 -1.74 -1.08
C LEU A 147 4.63 -2.54 -1.93
N GLY A 148 3.38 -2.59 -1.51
CA GLY A 148 2.33 -3.29 -2.25
C GLY A 148 1.01 -3.35 -1.49
N PRO A 149 -0.06 -3.80 -2.15
CA PRO A 149 -1.36 -3.95 -1.53
C PRO A 149 -1.36 -4.94 -0.37
N VAL A 150 -2.11 -4.61 0.65
CA VAL A 150 -2.38 -5.47 1.81
C VAL A 150 -3.88 -5.61 1.96
N MET A 151 -4.36 -6.83 2.19
CA MET A 151 -5.77 -7.07 2.49
C MET A 151 -5.94 -7.56 3.92
N LEU A 152 -6.92 -7.00 4.62
CA LEU A 152 -7.32 -7.43 5.95
C LEU A 152 -8.84 -7.62 5.98
N GLU A 153 -9.28 -8.84 5.81
CA GLU A 153 -10.69 -9.19 5.78
C GLU A 153 -11.32 -9.06 7.17
N LEU A 154 -12.47 -8.41 7.23
CA LEU A 154 -13.25 -8.20 8.47
C LEU A 154 -14.57 -8.99 8.39
N PRO A 155 -14.65 -10.19 8.99
CA PRO A 155 -15.87 -10.98 9.05
C PRO A 155 -17.01 -10.24 9.74
N LEU A 156 -18.24 -10.47 9.28
CA LEU A 156 -19.42 -9.75 9.75
C LEU A 156 -19.73 -10.02 11.24
N ASP A 157 -19.50 -11.23 11.70
CA ASP A 157 -19.65 -11.61 13.12
C ASP A 157 -18.62 -10.91 14.01
N VAL A 158 -17.38 -10.77 13.55
CA VAL A 158 -16.33 -10.00 14.24
C VAL A 158 -16.63 -8.51 14.22
N ALA A 159 -17.07 -7.96 13.07
CA ALA A 159 -17.42 -6.55 12.95
C ALA A 159 -18.54 -6.15 13.93
N ASN A 160 -19.55 -6.98 14.05
CA ASN A 160 -20.70 -6.74 14.94
C ASN A 160 -20.50 -7.24 16.39
N GLY A 161 -19.50 -8.06 16.63
CA GLY A 161 -19.20 -8.62 17.94
C GLY A 161 -18.60 -7.61 18.90
N ASP A 162 -18.77 -7.88 20.19
CA ASP A 162 -18.18 -7.06 21.24
C ASP A 162 -16.70 -7.40 21.45
N VAL A 163 -15.90 -6.36 21.58
CA VAL A 163 -14.46 -6.44 21.82
C VAL A 163 -14.13 -5.68 23.11
N SER A 164 -13.30 -6.31 23.97
CA SER A 164 -12.83 -5.68 25.20
C SER A 164 -11.95 -4.47 24.89
N GLU A 165 -12.21 -3.35 25.57
CA GLU A 165 -11.40 -2.13 25.43
C GLU A 165 -9.96 -2.33 25.92
N GLU A 166 -9.75 -3.19 26.91
CA GLU A 166 -8.41 -3.53 27.40
C GLU A 166 -7.56 -4.22 26.33
N SER A 167 -8.19 -5.02 25.45
CA SER A 167 -7.51 -5.69 24.34
C SER A 167 -7.14 -4.73 23.18
N MET A 168 -7.65 -3.49 23.20
CA MET A 168 -7.53 -2.52 22.10
C MET A 168 -6.36 -1.54 22.26
N GLN A 169 -5.38 -1.84 23.11
CA GLN A 169 -4.16 -1.03 23.19
C GLN A 169 -3.37 -1.14 21.88
N TYR A 170 -3.46 -0.10 21.06
CA TYR A 170 -2.77 -0.01 19.79
C TYR A 170 -1.84 1.21 19.74
N GLN A 171 -0.64 1.00 19.25
CA GLN A 171 0.29 2.08 18.92
C GLN A 171 0.66 1.97 17.43
N PRO A 172 0.66 3.09 16.69
CA PRO A 172 1.08 3.10 15.28
C PRO A 172 2.48 2.53 15.08
N VAL A 173 2.64 1.80 14.00
CA VAL A 173 3.91 1.15 13.66
C VAL A 173 4.92 2.20 13.21
N LYS A 174 6.08 2.23 13.85
CA LYS A 174 7.22 3.06 13.41
C LYS A 174 7.81 2.52 12.12
N VAL A 175 8.04 3.41 11.17
CA VAL A 175 8.73 3.08 9.92
C VAL A 175 10.23 3.29 10.12
N HIS A 176 11.03 2.30 9.73
CA HIS A 176 12.48 2.39 9.70
C HIS A 176 12.95 2.39 8.25
N LYS A 177 13.81 3.33 7.88
CA LYS A 177 14.47 3.34 6.57
C LYS A 177 15.57 2.28 6.57
N SER A 178 15.57 1.42 5.55
CA SER A 178 16.68 0.47 5.34
C SER A 178 17.85 1.19 4.66
N ALA A 179 19.06 0.84 5.05
CA ALA A 179 20.29 1.26 4.38
C ALA A 179 20.99 0.04 3.78
N ALA A 180 21.79 0.25 2.74
CA ALA A 180 22.68 -0.77 2.21
C ALA A 180 23.81 -1.07 3.21
N SER A 181 24.39 -2.27 3.16
CA SER A 181 25.60 -2.57 3.92
C SER A 181 26.80 -1.80 3.35
N GLU A 182 27.83 -1.59 4.16
CA GLU A 182 29.06 -0.94 3.68
C GLU A 182 29.74 -1.74 2.56
N ASP A 183 29.67 -3.07 2.62
CA ASP A 183 30.26 -3.95 1.62
C ASP A 183 29.54 -3.83 0.27
N ASP A 184 28.20 -3.79 0.28
CA ASP A 184 27.39 -3.56 -0.95
C ASP A 184 27.72 -2.19 -1.58
N VAL A 185 27.90 -1.15 -0.73
CA VAL A 185 28.28 0.18 -1.21
C VAL A 185 29.67 0.16 -1.85
N ARG A 186 30.65 -0.53 -1.25
CA ARG A 186 32.00 -0.67 -1.81
C ARG A 186 32.00 -1.41 -3.14
N GLU A 187 31.23 -2.48 -3.25
CA GLU A 187 31.08 -3.23 -4.49
C GLU A 187 30.48 -2.37 -5.60
N LEU A 188 29.40 -1.63 -5.31
CA LEU A 188 28.79 -0.68 -6.23
C LEU A 188 29.78 0.39 -6.71
N VAL A 189 30.50 1.03 -5.78
CA VAL A 189 31.49 2.06 -6.11
C VAL A 189 32.59 1.48 -7.00
N THR A 190 33.08 0.27 -6.70
CA THR A 190 34.09 -0.41 -7.50
C THR A 190 33.60 -0.67 -8.93
N ALA A 191 32.34 -1.10 -9.07
CA ALA A 191 31.73 -1.33 -10.39
C ALA A 191 31.58 -0.02 -11.19
N ILE A 192 31.18 1.06 -10.54
CA ILE A 192 31.07 2.39 -11.18
C ILE A 192 32.43 2.85 -11.67
N LEU A 193 33.48 2.76 -10.83
CA LEU A 193 34.83 3.19 -11.19
C LEU A 193 35.46 2.35 -12.32
N ALA A 194 35.05 1.11 -12.46
CA ALA A 194 35.49 0.22 -13.55
C ALA A 194 34.71 0.43 -14.87
N SER A 195 33.59 1.17 -14.83
CA SER A 195 32.74 1.40 -15.99
C SER A 195 33.25 2.56 -16.86
N ASN A 196 33.16 2.40 -18.19
CA ASN A 196 33.52 3.46 -19.12
C ASN A 196 32.38 4.44 -19.42
N SER A 197 31.13 4.01 -19.28
CA SER A 197 29.95 4.81 -19.59
C SER A 197 28.78 4.42 -18.69
N PRO A 198 28.88 4.73 -17.38
CA PRO A 198 27.82 4.41 -16.45
C PRO A 198 26.57 5.28 -16.70
N VAL A 199 25.40 4.69 -16.49
CA VAL A 199 24.11 5.39 -16.51
C VAL A 199 23.31 4.95 -15.27
N ILE A 200 22.67 5.90 -14.60
CA ILE A 200 21.74 5.60 -13.51
C ILE A 200 20.35 5.41 -14.09
N HIS A 201 19.72 4.27 -13.81
CA HIS A 201 18.31 4.03 -14.13
C HIS A 201 17.48 4.05 -12.85
N ALA A 202 16.88 5.20 -12.55
CA ALA A 202 16.14 5.45 -11.33
C ALA A 202 14.69 4.96 -11.43
N GLY A 203 14.30 4.10 -10.51
CA GLY A 203 12.93 3.59 -10.39
C GLY A 203 12.11 4.28 -9.32
N GLN A 204 10.87 3.83 -9.13
CA GLN A 204 9.92 4.34 -8.14
C GLN A 204 10.44 4.27 -6.69
N GLY A 205 11.38 3.38 -6.40
CA GLY A 205 11.99 3.27 -5.07
C GLY A 205 12.65 4.55 -4.60
N VAL A 206 13.17 5.37 -5.49
CA VAL A 206 13.74 6.69 -5.17
C VAL A 206 12.67 7.62 -4.59
N LEU A 207 11.47 7.62 -5.17
CA LEU A 207 10.34 8.43 -4.69
C LEU A 207 9.86 7.96 -3.30
N TYR A 208 9.71 6.66 -3.11
CA TYR A 208 9.32 6.09 -1.82
C TYR A 208 10.37 6.29 -0.72
N ALA A 209 11.65 6.28 -1.08
CA ALA A 209 12.75 6.55 -0.16
C ALA A 209 12.94 8.04 0.12
N GLU A 210 12.27 8.93 -0.64
CA GLU A 210 12.51 10.39 -0.61
C GLU A 210 13.97 10.75 -0.91
N ALA A 211 14.57 10.04 -1.87
CA ALA A 211 16.00 10.12 -2.17
C ALA A 211 16.31 10.97 -3.43
N THR A 212 15.37 11.79 -3.91
CA THR A 212 15.55 12.65 -5.09
C THR A 212 16.75 13.58 -4.93
N ASP A 213 16.87 14.27 -3.79
CA ASP A 213 17.96 15.20 -3.54
C ASP A 213 19.32 14.47 -3.47
N ALA A 214 19.35 13.33 -2.78
CA ALA A 214 20.58 12.50 -2.70
C ALA A 214 20.98 11.93 -4.06
N LEU A 215 19.99 11.56 -4.91
CA LEU A 215 20.26 11.11 -6.27
C LEU A 215 20.81 12.25 -7.13
N THR A 216 20.28 13.45 -6.98
CA THR A 216 20.75 14.64 -7.71
C THR A 216 22.19 14.97 -7.31
N GLU A 217 22.47 15.06 -6.01
CA GLU A 217 23.83 15.29 -5.48
C GLU A 217 24.81 14.22 -6.00
N PHE A 218 24.43 12.96 -5.99
CA PHE A 218 25.28 11.88 -6.47
C PHE A 218 25.53 11.97 -7.99
N ALA A 219 24.52 12.28 -8.78
CA ALA A 219 24.64 12.45 -10.23
C ALA A 219 25.56 13.62 -10.58
N GLU A 220 25.42 14.76 -9.90
CA GLU A 220 26.28 15.94 -10.07
C GLU A 220 27.73 15.65 -9.67
N PHE A 221 27.93 14.99 -8.51
CA PHE A 221 29.26 14.64 -8.02
C PHE A 221 30.02 13.69 -8.97
N THR A 222 29.30 12.72 -9.54
CA THR A 222 29.89 11.70 -10.43
C THR A 222 29.86 12.07 -11.90
N ASN A 223 29.09 13.09 -12.27
CA ASN A 223 28.77 13.45 -13.65
C ASN A 223 28.14 12.28 -14.43
N ILE A 224 27.38 11.40 -13.75
CA ILE A 224 26.70 10.24 -14.36
C ILE A 224 25.29 10.65 -14.76
N PRO A 225 24.88 10.48 -16.04
CA PRO A 225 23.56 10.80 -16.49
C PRO A 225 22.50 9.85 -15.89
N VAL A 226 21.30 10.39 -15.70
CA VAL A 226 20.17 9.71 -15.06
C VAL A 226 18.99 9.61 -16.02
N MET A 227 18.48 8.38 -16.20
CA MET A 227 17.16 8.14 -16.77
C MET A 227 16.21 7.58 -15.71
N THR A 228 14.91 7.81 -15.84
CA THR A 228 13.92 7.26 -14.94
C THR A 228 13.06 6.19 -15.62
N THR A 229 12.56 5.22 -14.83
CA THR A 229 11.47 4.36 -15.30
C THR A 229 10.18 5.17 -15.39
N LEU A 230 9.15 4.63 -16.06
CA LEU A 230 7.84 5.28 -16.13
C LEU A 230 7.24 5.51 -14.72
N ASN A 231 7.33 4.52 -13.83
CA ASN A 231 6.88 4.64 -12.43
C ASN A 231 7.84 5.48 -11.55
N GLY A 232 9.06 5.71 -12.00
CA GLY A 232 10.05 6.57 -11.36
C GLY A 232 10.10 7.99 -11.92
N LYS A 233 9.18 8.36 -12.81
CA LYS A 233 9.10 9.74 -13.34
C LYS A 233 9.08 10.75 -12.21
N SER A 234 9.86 11.83 -12.33
CA SER A 234 10.11 12.83 -11.30
C SER A 234 11.02 12.38 -10.14
N ALA A 235 11.62 11.18 -10.18
CA ALA A 235 12.66 10.79 -9.23
C ALA A 235 13.97 11.57 -9.41
N PHE A 236 14.13 12.20 -10.56
CA PHE A 236 15.23 13.11 -10.90
C PHE A 236 14.64 14.31 -11.67
N PRO A 237 15.13 15.55 -11.47
CA PRO A 237 14.63 16.73 -12.20
C PRO A 237 14.77 16.54 -13.71
N GLU A 238 13.67 16.69 -14.44
CA GLU A 238 13.64 16.42 -15.90
C GLU A 238 14.32 17.52 -16.72
N ASP A 239 14.48 18.71 -16.16
CA ASP A 239 15.19 19.86 -16.75
C ASP A 239 16.68 19.92 -16.39
N HIS A 240 17.19 18.95 -15.63
CA HIS A 240 18.59 18.88 -15.24
C HIS A 240 19.47 18.52 -16.43
N PRO A 241 20.70 19.10 -16.61
CA PRO A 241 21.61 18.77 -17.71
C PRO A 241 21.98 17.29 -17.85
N LEU A 242 21.97 16.55 -16.74
CA LEU A 242 22.24 15.10 -16.71
C LEU A 242 20.98 14.24 -16.91
N ALA A 243 19.80 14.82 -17.12
CA ALA A 243 18.57 14.08 -17.31
C ALA A 243 18.50 13.50 -18.74
N LEU A 244 18.40 12.18 -18.84
CA LEU A 244 18.14 11.48 -20.11
C LEU A 244 16.64 11.27 -20.39
N GLY A 245 15.77 11.77 -19.49
CA GLY A 245 14.33 11.61 -19.58
C GLY A 245 13.83 10.29 -19.00
N THR A 246 12.56 9.98 -19.33
CA THR A 246 11.90 8.74 -18.87
C THR A 246 11.98 7.70 -19.96
N GLY A 247 12.44 6.51 -19.64
CA GLY A 247 12.62 5.42 -20.58
C GLY A 247 12.34 4.05 -19.97
N GLY A 248 12.36 3.09 -20.86
CA GLY A 248 12.11 1.68 -20.56
C GLY A 248 11.28 1.03 -21.66
N ASN A 249 11.56 -0.23 -21.97
CA ASN A 249 10.98 -0.92 -23.12
C ASN A 249 11.29 -0.23 -24.48
N SER A 250 10.35 -0.26 -25.43
CA SER A 250 10.57 0.12 -26.83
C SER A 250 10.45 1.63 -27.13
N GLU A 251 10.17 2.46 -26.14
CA GLU A 251 9.80 3.87 -26.39
C GLU A 251 10.92 4.88 -26.12
N THR A 252 12.09 4.42 -25.69
CA THR A 252 13.22 5.32 -25.43
C THR A 252 13.96 5.61 -26.75
N LYS A 253 13.82 6.80 -27.27
CA LYS A 253 14.77 7.36 -28.23
C LYS A 253 15.92 7.97 -27.44
N MET A 254 17.03 7.25 -27.33
CA MET A 254 18.31 7.81 -26.93
C MET A 254 19.04 8.37 -28.15
#